data_7a494d7002097ee11b9133b65319b946
#
_entry.id   7a494d7002097ee11b9133b65319b946
#
_cell.length_a   1.000
_cell.length_b   1.000
_cell.length_c   1.000
_cell.angle_alpha   90.00
_cell.angle_beta   90.00
_cell.angle_gamma   90.00
#
_symmetry.space_group_name_H-M   'P 1'
#
loop_
_entity.id
_entity.type
_entity.pdbx_description
1 polymer ?
#
loop_
_entity_poly.entity_id
_entity_poly.type
_entity_poly.pdbx_seq_one_letter_code
_entity_poly.pdbx_strand_id
1 'polypeptide(L)'
;MRWGNKIRTYIDTFLWVPVRVEDADIWRPNPNFKVKKMADYNVSMRDLLQAGAHFGHQTRFWNPKMRQYIFGARNKIHIINLEHTVPALNDALNFVNNLASKKNKVLFVGTKRAASNIIREQAQRAGQPYVDHRWLGGMLTNWKTLRQSINRLKDLQTQSQDGTFAKLTKREALERTREMEKLERALGGVKNMGGLPDALFVIDVDHEAIAIKEAKNLGIPVIGIVDTNSNPDNVDYVIPGNDDAIRAVTLYASAMADAILAGKEYAQSQANAQAKAEEAPASEA
;
A
#
# COMPACT_ATOMS: atom_id res chain seq x y z
N MET A 1 66.20 12.63 -8.49
CA MET A 1 66.07 11.67 -7.39
C MET A 1 64.54 11.46 -7.17
N ARG A 2 64.05 10.50 -7.82
CA ARG A 2 63.43 9.22 -7.43
C ARG A 2 62.66 9.28 -6.11
N TRP A 3 61.36 9.53 -6.20
CA TRP A 3 60.32 9.01 -5.31
C TRP A 3 59.18 8.49 -6.20
N GLY A 4 59.41 7.33 -6.76
CA GLY A 4 58.36 6.54 -7.39
C GLY A 4 58.27 5.23 -6.62
N ASN A 5 57.09 4.65 -6.60
CA ASN A 5 56.74 3.30 -6.14
C ASN A 5 56.59 3.05 -4.65
N LYS A 6 55.41 3.42 -4.10
CA LYS A 6 54.81 2.69 -2.96
C LYS A 6 53.29 2.83 -2.86
N ILE A 7 52.57 2.93 -3.96
CA ILE A 7 51.07 2.81 -3.98
C ILE A 7 50.69 1.86 -5.12
N ARG A 8 51.16 0.62 -5.02
CA ARG A 8 50.78 -0.41 -6.00
C ARG A 8 50.86 -1.80 -5.38
N THR A 9 50.11 -2.03 -4.27
CA THR A 9 49.98 -3.37 -3.66
C THR A 9 48.77 -3.44 -2.72
N TYR A 10 47.57 -2.97 -3.14
CA TYR A 10 46.34 -3.25 -2.38
C TYR A 10 45.08 -3.35 -3.29
N ILE A 11 45.23 -3.67 -4.59
CA ILE A 11 44.11 -3.82 -5.53
C ILE A 11 44.21 -5.13 -6.32
N ASP A 12 44.72 -6.21 -5.71
CA ASP A 12 44.74 -7.51 -6.38
C ASP A 12 44.35 -8.65 -5.45
N THR A 13 43.15 -8.54 -4.81
CA THR A 13 42.54 -9.70 -4.17
C THR A 13 41.03 -9.54 -4.07
N PHE A 14 40.38 -9.06 -5.12
CA PHE A 14 38.95 -9.36 -5.35
C PHE A 14 38.90 -10.15 -6.66
N LEU A 15 38.93 -11.46 -6.53
CA LEU A 15 38.57 -12.40 -7.58
C LEU A 15 37.22 -12.00 -8.17
N TRP A 16 37.26 -11.34 -9.31
CA TRP A 16 36.12 -11.15 -10.19
C TRP A 16 35.80 -12.53 -10.77
N VAL A 17 34.89 -13.24 -10.12
CA VAL A 17 34.29 -14.44 -10.70
C VAL A 17 33.36 -13.94 -11.80
N PRO A 18 33.62 -14.24 -13.07
CA PRO A 18 32.67 -13.92 -14.11
C PRO A 18 31.44 -14.79 -13.87
N VAL A 19 30.32 -14.15 -13.43
CA VAL A 19 29.01 -14.79 -13.41
C VAL A 19 28.68 -15.10 -14.85
N ARG A 20 28.65 -16.40 -15.19
CA ARG A 20 28.23 -16.88 -16.50
C ARG A 20 26.82 -16.35 -16.76
N VAL A 21 26.65 -15.76 -17.94
CA VAL A 21 25.39 -15.20 -18.44
C VAL A 21 24.33 -16.31 -18.69
N GLU A 22 24.59 -17.55 -18.31
CA GLU A 22 23.69 -18.70 -18.46
C GLU A 22 22.65 -18.84 -17.35
N ASP A 23 22.76 -18.12 -16.23
CA ASP A 23 21.80 -18.15 -15.12
C ASP A 23 20.69 -17.07 -15.21
N ALA A 24 20.60 -16.34 -16.33
CA ALA A 24 19.55 -15.36 -16.58
C ALA A 24 18.18 -15.99 -16.97
N ASP A 25 18.09 -17.32 -17.00
CA ASP A 25 16.90 -18.09 -17.39
C ASP A 25 15.99 -18.50 -16.20
N ILE A 26 16.21 -17.99 -15.00
CA ILE A 26 15.44 -18.37 -13.80
C ILE A 26 14.02 -17.79 -13.80
N TRP A 27 13.67 -16.95 -14.77
CA TRP A 27 12.31 -16.40 -14.88
C TRP A 27 11.64 -16.70 -16.23
N ARG A 28 11.62 -17.98 -16.63
CA ARG A 28 10.66 -18.41 -17.66
C ARG A 28 9.33 -18.73 -16.97
N PRO A 29 8.23 -18.00 -17.28
CA PRO A 29 6.92 -18.38 -16.79
C PRO A 29 6.63 -19.79 -17.34
N ASN A 30 6.26 -20.71 -16.45
CA ASN A 30 5.88 -22.06 -16.80
C ASN A 30 4.75 -22.01 -17.86
N PRO A 31 4.96 -22.52 -19.10
CA PRO A 31 3.95 -22.40 -20.17
C PRO A 31 2.67 -23.18 -19.89
N ASN A 32 2.66 -24.04 -18.87
CA ASN A 32 1.49 -24.77 -18.40
C ASN A 32 0.75 -24.11 -17.24
N PHE A 33 1.20 -22.93 -16.80
CA PHE A 33 0.45 -22.13 -15.86
C PHE A 33 -0.73 -21.50 -16.62
N LYS A 34 -1.82 -22.28 -16.77
CA LYS A 34 -3.11 -21.72 -17.13
C LYS A 34 -3.47 -20.73 -16.02
N VAL A 35 -3.09 -19.47 -16.22
CA VAL A 35 -3.68 -18.35 -15.50
C VAL A 35 -5.17 -18.45 -15.83
N LYS A 36 -5.92 -19.12 -14.93
CA LYS A 36 -7.38 -19.03 -14.97
C LYS A 36 -7.63 -17.54 -14.98
N LYS A 37 -8.28 -17.01 -16.03
CA LYS A 37 -8.58 -15.59 -16.21
C LYS A 37 -8.86 -15.01 -14.83
N MET A 38 -7.89 -14.26 -14.30
CA MET A 38 -8.06 -13.50 -13.07
C MET A 38 -9.29 -12.65 -13.31
N ALA A 39 -10.16 -12.57 -12.34
CA ALA A 39 -11.38 -11.79 -12.45
C ALA A 39 -11.01 -10.46 -13.12
N ASP A 40 -11.66 -10.13 -14.23
CA ASP A 40 -11.38 -8.92 -14.98
C ASP A 40 -11.70 -7.72 -14.08
N TYR A 41 -10.70 -7.28 -13.27
CA TYR A 41 -10.74 -5.98 -12.59
C TYR A 41 -10.52 -4.88 -13.63
N ASN A 42 -11.26 -4.96 -14.74
CA ASN A 42 -11.16 -3.98 -15.80
C ASN A 42 -11.92 -2.73 -15.38
N VAL A 43 -11.22 -1.89 -14.62
CA VAL A 43 -11.66 -0.51 -14.50
C VAL A 43 -11.60 0.10 -15.90
N SER A 44 -12.75 0.37 -16.49
CA SER A 44 -12.79 0.91 -17.83
C SER A 44 -12.39 2.39 -17.84
N MET A 45 -11.83 2.85 -18.95
CA MET A 45 -11.56 4.29 -19.13
C MET A 45 -12.84 5.12 -18.96
N ARG A 46 -14.00 4.58 -19.31
CA ARG A 46 -15.29 5.23 -19.15
C ARG A 46 -15.65 5.46 -17.69
N ASP A 47 -15.38 4.47 -16.83
CA ASP A 47 -15.67 4.58 -15.39
C ASP A 47 -14.76 5.63 -14.74
N LEU A 48 -13.49 5.66 -15.11
CA LEU A 48 -12.53 6.70 -14.68
C LEU A 48 -12.97 8.10 -15.12
N LEU A 49 -13.46 8.23 -16.34
CA LEU A 49 -13.95 9.50 -16.86
C LEU A 49 -15.21 9.96 -16.14
N GLN A 50 -16.15 9.06 -15.85
CA GLN A 50 -17.36 9.36 -15.08
C GLN A 50 -17.07 9.70 -13.62
N ALA A 51 -16.07 9.05 -13.03
CA ALA A 51 -15.61 9.35 -11.68
C ALA A 51 -14.86 10.69 -11.59
N GLY A 52 -14.45 11.27 -12.73
CA GLY A 52 -13.70 12.53 -12.76
C GLY A 52 -12.21 12.34 -12.46
N ALA A 53 -11.67 11.16 -12.68
CA ALA A 53 -10.26 10.83 -12.46
C ALA A 53 -9.29 11.61 -13.36
N HIS A 54 -9.79 12.13 -14.48
CA HIS A 54 -9.03 12.90 -15.47
C HIS A 54 -8.80 14.37 -15.08
N PHE A 55 -9.48 14.89 -14.07
CA PHE A 55 -9.24 16.25 -13.61
C PHE A 55 -8.00 16.27 -12.68
N GLY A 56 -7.07 17.17 -12.99
CA GLY A 56 -5.94 17.47 -12.13
C GLY A 56 -6.10 18.83 -11.45
N HIS A 57 -5.01 19.34 -10.92
CA HIS A 57 -4.95 20.63 -10.25
C HIS A 57 -4.77 21.79 -11.23
N GLN A 58 -4.85 23.02 -10.69
CA GLN A 58 -4.63 24.24 -11.48
C GLN A 58 -3.22 24.28 -12.06
N THR A 59 -3.09 24.81 -13.29
CA THR A 59 -1.83 24.87 -14.05
C THR A 59 -0.68 25.55 -13.31
N ARG A 60 -0.95 26.44 -12.35
CA ARG A 60 0.09 27.12 -11.57
C ARG A 60 0.77 26.26 -10.50
N PHE A 61 0.14 25.15 -10.10
CA PHE A 61 0.66 24.29 -9.02
C PHE A 61 1.24 22.96 -9.51
N TRP A 62 1.34 22.78 -10.82
CA TRP A 62 1.76 21.52 -11.39
C TRP A 62 3.23 21.18 -11.11
N ASN A 63 3.54 19.88 -11.04
CA ASN A 63 4.90 19.39 -10.97
C ASN A 63 5.41 19.06 -12.38
N PRO A 64 6.59 19.60 -12.80
CA PRO A 64 7.15 19.31 -14.13
C PRO A 64 7.37 17.82 -14.42
N LYS A 65 7.61 16.99 -13.40
CA LYS A 65 7.79 15.55 -13.54
C LYS A 65 6.51 14.82 -13.98
N MET A 66 5.35 15.44 -13.74
CA MET A 66 4.05 14.91 -14.17
C MET A 66 3.74 15.18 -15.64
N ARG A 67 4.61 15.91 -16.36
CA ARG A 67 4.39 16.30 -17.77
C ARG A 67 3.99 15.13 -18.68
N GLN A 68 4.62 13.97 -18.49
CA GLN A 68 4.35 12.78 -19.31
C GLN A 68 2.93 12.22 -19.12
N TYR A 69 2.26 12.49 -18.00
CA TYR A 69 0.92 12.02 -17.66
C TYR A 69 -0.17 13.05 -17.95
N ILE A 70 0.18 14.26 -18.37
CA ILE A 70 -0.75 15.35 -18.64
C ILE A 70 -1.11 15.35 -20.12
N PHE A 71 -2.40 15.20 -20.42
CA PHE A 71 -2.95 15.30 -21.78
C PHE A 71 -2.96 16.75 -22.28
N GLY A 72 -3.33 17.69 -21.41
CA GLY A 72 -3.45 19.11 -21.75
C GLY A 72 -3.98 19.96 -20.61
N ALA A 73 -4.41 21.18 -20.91
CA ALA A 73 -5.03 22.06 -19.91
C ALA A 73 -6.31 22.70 -20.50
N ARG A 74 -7.36 22.77 -19.71
CA ARG A 74 -8.62 23.44 -20.03
C ARG A 74 -9.09 24.27 -18.84
N ASN A 75 -9.45 25.51 -19.08
CA ASN A 75 -9.91 26.43 -18.02
C ASN A 75 -8.90 26.55 -16.85
N LYS A 76 -7.59 26.60 -17.15
CA LYS A 76 -6.50 26.65 -16.16
C LYS A 76 -6.42 25.43 -15.24
N ILE A 77 -7.02 24.29 -15.61
CA ILE A 77 -6.94 23.00 -14.91
C ILE A 77 -6.25 22.02 -15.86
N HIS A 78 -5.29 21.25 -15.36
CA HIS A 78 -4.68 20.17 -16.11
C HIS A 78 -5.64 18.99 -16.28
N ILE A 79 -5.54 18.32 -17.40
CA ILE A 79 -6.26 17.08 -17.70
C ILE A 79 -5.25 15.97 -17.76
N ILE A 80 -5.48 14.93 -16.96
CA ILE A 80 -4.64 13.74 -16.89
C ILE A 80 -5.00 12.80 -18.03
N ASN A 81 -3.99 12.20 -18.68
CA ASN A 81 -4.19 11.22 -19.73
C ASN A 81 -4.56 9.86 -19.13
N LEU A 82 -5.82 9.46 -19.29
CA LEU A 82 -6.33 8.18 -18.80
C LEU A 82 -5.75 6.96 -19.52
N GLU A 83 -5.17 7.13 -20.72
CA GLU A 83 -4.46 6.05 -21.41
C GLU A 83 -3.26 5.52 -20.63
N HIS A 84 -2.63 6.37 -19.81
CA HIS A 84 -1.57 5.97 -18.87
C HIS A 84 -2.15 5.46 -17.55
N THR A 85 -3.30 6.00 -17.11
CA THR A 85 -3.91 5.61 -15.83
C THR A 85 -4.43 4.18 -15.84
N VAL A 86 -5.11 3.76 -16.91
CA VAL A 86 -5.71 2.41 -16.99
C VAL A 86 -4.66 1.30 -16.87
N PRO A 87 -3.59 1.26 -17.67
CA PRO A 87 -2.58 0.21 -17.55
C PRO A 87 -1.85 0.28 -16.20
N ALA A 88 -1.49 1.48 -15.72
CA ALA A 88 -0.81 1.63 -14.43
C ALA A 88 -1.67 1.12 -13.25
N LEU A 89 -2.99 1.40 -13.29
CA LEU A 89 -3.93 0.87 -12.30
C LEU A 89 -4.01 -0.65 -12.38
N ASN A 90 -4.12 -1.23 -13.57
CA ASN A 90 -4.20 -2.68 -13.75
C ASN A 90 -2.91 -3.38 -13.27
N ASP A 91 -1.73 -2.81 -13.52
CA ASP A 91 -0.46 -3.34 -13.04
C ASP A 91 -0.40 -3.33 -11.50
N ALA A 92 -0.87 -2.24 -10.88
CA ALA A 92 -0.97 -2.14 -9.43
C ALA A 92 -1.98 -3.14 -8.84
N LEU A 93 -3.15 -3.34 -9.46
CA LEU A 93 -4.15 -4.32 -9.05
C LEU A 93 -3.60 -5.75 -9.14
N ASN A 94 -2.88 -6.09 -10.20
CA ASN A 94 -2.23 -7.38 -10.36
C ASN A 94 -1.17 -7.62 -9.28
N PHE A 95 -0.36 -6.60 -8.98
CA PHE A 95 0.63 -6.66 -7.91
C PHE A 95 -0.02 -6.93 -6.54
N VAL A 96 -1.07 -6.18 -6.21
CA VAL A 96 -1.80 -6.33 -4.94
C VAL A 96 -2.49 -7.69 -4.83
N ASN A 97 -3.08 -8.19 -5.92
CA ASN A 97 -3.67 -9.51 -5.95
C ASN A 97 -2.63 -10.61 -5.67
N ASN A 98 -1.44 -10.51 -6.27
CA ASN A 98 -0.33 -11.43 -6.01
C ASN A 98 0.16 -11.36 -4.56
N LEU A 99 0.18 -10.18 -3.93
CA LEU A 99 0.50 -10.04 -2.51
C LEU A 99 -0.58 -10.70 -1.63
N ALA A 100 -1.85 -10.44 -1.92
CA ALA A 100 -2.96 -10.97 -1.16
C ALA A 100 -3.05 -12.50 -1.25
N SER A 101 -2.71 -13.10 -2.40
CA SER A 101 -2.64 -14.55 -2.58
C SER A 101 -1.59 -15.22 -1.69
N LYS A 102 -0.54 -14.48 -1.29
CA LYS A 102 0.49 -14.92 -0.34
C LYS A 102 0.14 -14.60 1.12
N LYS A 103 -1.08 -14.12 1.40
CA LYS A 103 -1.54 -13.66 2.72
C LYS A 103 -0.79 -12.45 3.26
N ASN A 104 -0.12 -11.68 2.40
CA ASN A 104 0.58 -10.46 2.73
C ASN A 104 -0.39 -9.31 3.02
N LYS A 105 0.07 -8.29 3.72
CA LYS A 105 -0.74 -7.17 4.18
C LYS A 105 -0.45 -5.91 3.39
N VAL A 106 -1.50 -5.26 2.92
CA VAL A 106 -1.45 -3.96 2.26
C VAL A 106 -2.02 -2.90 3.20
N LEU A 107 -1.21 -1.89 3.55
CA LEU A 107 -1.66 -0.80 4.40
C LEU A 107 -2.28 0.30 3.54
N PHE A 108 -3.55 0.59 3.79
CA PHE A 108 -4.28 1.67 3.14
C PHE A 108 -4.03 2.99 3.88
N VAL A 109 -3.58 4.01 3.15
CA VAL A 109 -3.26 5.33 3.71
C VAL A 109 -4.02 6.41 2.97
N GLY A 110 -4.79 7.22 3.70
CA GLY A 110 -5.49 8.36 3.14
C GLY A 110 -6.09 9.20 4.25
N THR A 111 -5.33 10.22 4.68
CA THR A 111 -5.72 11.10 5.79
C THR A 111 -6.48 12.34 5.31
N LYS A 112 -6.54 12.57 3.99
CA LYS A 112 -7.31 13.64 3.38
C LYS A 112 -8.79 13.47 3.67
N ARG A 113 -9.50 14.55 4.01
CA ARG A 113 -10.91 14.52 4.38
C ARG A 113 -11.80 13.81 3.35
N ALA A 114 -11.50 13.94 2.07
CA ALA A 114 -12.24 13.29 0.99
C ALA A 114 -12.00 11.77 0.94
N ALA A 115 -10.83 11.29 1.38
CA ALA A 115 -10.41 9.90 1.29
C ALA A 115 -10.65 9.10 2.58
N SER A 116 -10.59 9.75 3.75
CA SER A 116 -10.58 9.13 5.08
C SER A 116 -11.66 8.05 5.28
N ASN A 117 -12.94 8.41 5.07
CA ASN A 117 -14.03 7.46 5.28
C ASN A 117 -14.03 6.31 4.27
N ILE A 118 -13.68 6.61 3.00
CA ILE A 118 -13.63 5.62 1.91
C ILE A 118 -12.52 4.60 2.19
N ILE A 119 -11.34 5.08 2.57
CA ILE A 119 -10.19 4.24 2.92
C ILE A 119 -10.53 3.32 4.09
N ARG A 120 -11.17 3.84 5.14
CA ARG A 120 -11.63 3.04 6.28
C ARG A 120 -12.58 1.93 5.83
N GLU A 121 -13.62 2.28 5.09
CA GLU A 121 -14.65 1.36 4.64
C GLU A 121 -14.08 0.25 3.74
N GLN A 122 -13.31 0.62 2.72
CA GLN A 122 -12.77 -0.33 1.77
C GLN A 122 -11.67 -1.21 2.37
N ALA A 123 -10.82 -0.67 3.24
CA ALA A 123 -9.84 -1.46 3.97
C ALA A 123 -10.49 -2.46 4.93
N GLN A 124 -11.54 -2.06 5.65
CA GLN A 124 -12.32 -2.95 6.51
C GLN A 124 -12.99 -4.06 5.68
N ARG A 125 -13.59 -3.73 4.53
CA ARG A 125 -14.19 -4.70 3.60
C ARG A 125 -13.16 -5.74 3.14
N ALA A 126 -11.94 -5.28 2.82
CA ALA A 126 -10.85 -6.16 2.40
C ALA A 126 -10.13 -6.84 3.59
N GLY A 127 -10.47 -6.51 4.85
CA GLY A 127 -9.78 -7.02 6.04
C GLY A 127 -8.29 -6.65 6.05
N GLN A 128 -7.97 -5.39 5.69
CA GLN A 128 -6.63 -4.84 5.65
C GLN A 128 -6.45 -3.72 6.67
N PRO A 129 -5.21 -3.47 7.13
CA PRO A 129 -4.91 -2.33 8.00
C PRO A 129 -5.07 -1.01 7.23
N TYR A 130 -5.39 0.07 7.96
CA TYR A 130 -5.56 1.38 7.38
C TYR A 130 -5.15 2.52 8.31
N VAL A 131 -4.84 3.67 7.73
CA VAL A 131 -4.63 4.95 8.42
C VAL A 131 -5.50 6.00 7.73
N ASP A 132 -6.51 6.47 8.45
CA ASP A 132 -7.56 7.33 7.91
C ASP A 132 -7.60 8.72 8.55
N HIS A 133 -6.81 8.98 9.59
CA HIS A 133 -6.84 10.25 10.30
C HIS A 133 -5.53 11.02 10.13
N ARG A 134 -4.48 10.65 10.83
CA ARG A 134 -3.18 11.32 10.77
C ARG A 134 -2.06 10.29 10.82
N TRP A 135 -1.13 10.41 9.89
CA TRP A 135 0.10 9.64 9.96
C TRP A 135 0.96 10.14 11.12
N LEU A 136 1.29 9.27 12.05
CA LEU A 136 2.23 9.59 13.12
C LEU A 136 3.65 9.35 12.61
N GLY A 137 4.56 10.32 12.77
CA GLY A 137 5.96 10.11 12.41
C GLY A 137 6.54 8.90 13.13
N GLY A 138 7.20 8.00 12.37
CA GLY A 138 7.75 6.76 12.91
C GLY A 138 6.77 5.58 12.94
N MET A 139 5.61 5.66 12.25
CA MET A 139 4.65 4.54 12.24
C MET A 139 5.23 3.24 11.71
N LEU A 140 6.13 3.31 10.76
CA LEU A 140 6.83 2.15 10.21
C LEU A 140 8.24 2.04 10.77
N THR A 141 9.00 3.13 10.74
CA THR A 141 10.42 3.15 11.14
C THR A 141 10.61 2.93 12.64
N ASN A 142 9.66 3.34 13.47
CA ASN A 142 9.68 3.12 14.94
C ASN A 142 8.54 2.18 15.37
N TRP A 143 8.35 1.10 14.65
CA TRP A 143 7.29 0.11 14.91
C TRP A 143 7.32 -0.45 16.34
N LYS A 144 8.52 -0.61 16.94
CA LYS A 144 8.67 -1.12 18.32
C LYS A 144 7.94 -0.24 19.33
N THR A 145 8.11 1.07 19.25
CA THR A 145 7.43 2.03 20.13
C THR A 145 5.94 2.13 19.82
N LEU A 146 5.58 2.10 18.54
CA LEU A 146 4.18 2.10 18.13
C LEU A 146 3.42 0.89 18.70
N ARG A 147 4.03 -0.28 18.68
CA ARG A 147 3.46 -1.51 19.26
C ARG A 147 3.16 -1.38 20.75
N GLN A 148 3.98 -0.64 21.51
CA GLN A 148 3.69 -0.36 22.91
C GLN A 148 2.42 0.50 23.05
N SER A 149 2.25 1.53 22.20
CA SER A 149 1.04 2.35 22.17
C SER A 149 -0.20 1.55 21.75
N ILE A 150 -0.07 0.59 20.82
CA ILE A 150 -1.15 -0.32 20.45
C ILE A 150 -1.52 -1.25 21.63
N ASN A 151 -0.55 -1.77 22.36
CA ASN A 151 -0.82 -2.59 23.55
C ASN A 151 -1.54 -1.75 24.61
N ARG A 152 -1.08 -0.51 24.85
CA ARG A 152 -1.75 0.42 25.78
C ARG A 152 -3.21 0.68 25.37
N LEU A 153 -3.48 0.83 24.09
CA LEU A 153 -4.85 0.95 23.57
C LEU A 153 -5.69 -0.28 23.90
N LYS A 154 -5.17 -1.49 23.63
CA LYS A 154 -5.85 -2.75 23.93
C LYS A 154 -6.13 -2.91 25.44
N ASP A 155 -5.17 -2.56 26.28
CA ASP A 155 -5.34 -2.59 27.74
C ASP A 155 -6.45 -1.63 28.21
N LEU A 156 -6.50 -0.42 27.66
CA LEU A 156 -7.55 0.55 27.98
C LEU A 156 -8.94 0.05 27.50
N GLN A 157 -9.01 -0.58 26.32
CA GLN A 157 -10.24 -1.18 25.80
C GLN A 157 -10.73 -2.31 26.72
N THR A 158 -9.84 -3.21 27.15
CA THR A 158 -10.17 -4.29 28.08
C THR A 158 -10.64 -3.72 29.41
N GLN A 159 -9.92 -2.74 29.99
CA GLN A 159 -10.33 -2.09 31.26
C GLN A 159 -11.69 -1.38 31.17
N SER A 160 -12.04 -0.85 30.00
CA SER A 160 -13.35 -0.24 29.76
C SER A 160 -14.45 -1.28 29.73
N GLN A 161 -14.21 -2.47 29.16
CA GLN A 161 -15.16 -3.57 29.06
C GLN A 161 -15.34 -4.29 30.42
N ASP A 162 -14.28 -4.46 31.18
CA ASP A 162 -14.29 -5.14 32.48
C ASP A 162 -14.90 -4.28 33.61
N GLY A 163 -15.40 -3.08 33.31
CA GLY A 163 -15.99 -2.18 34.29
C GLY A 163 -14.97 -1.57 35.25
N THR A 164 -13.68 -1.69 35.00
CA THR A 164 -12.60 -1.11 35.84
C THR A 164 -12.74 0.41 35.92
N PHE A 165 -13.24 1.07 34.89
CA PHE A 165 -13.47 2.53 34.89
C PHE A 165 -14.55 2.96 35.89
N ALA A 166 -15.50 2.09 36.23
CA ALA A 166 -16.51 2.37 37.25
C ALA A 166 -15.96 2.43 38.69
N LYS A 167 -14.79 1.81 38.92
CA LYS A 167 -14.10 1.79 40.22
C LYS A 167 -13.18 3.01 40.43
N LEU A 168 -12.95 3.80 39.37
CA LEU A 168 -12.09 4.98 39.40
C LEU A 168 -12.87 6.24 39.77
N THR A 169 -12.16 7.28 40.14
CA THR A 169 -12.77 8.61 40.29
C THR A 169 -13.29 9.09 38.92
N LYS A 170 -14.34 9.90 38.90
CA LYS A 170 -14.93 10.45 37.65
C LYS A 170 -13.89 11.15 36.77
N ARG A 171 -12.93 11.83 37.38
CA ARG A 171 -11.86 12.53 36.68
C ARG A 171 -10.91 11.55 35.97
N GLU A 172 -10.43 10.54 36.69
CA GLU A 172 -9.54 9.52 36.15
C GLU A 172 -10.22 8.70 35.04
N ALA A 173 -11.48 8.31 35.22
CA ALA A 173 -12.25 7.61 34.21
C ALA A 173 -12.36 8.45 32.92
N LEU A 174 -12.63 9.75 33.04
CA LEU A 174 -12.73 10.65 31.91
C LEU A 174 -11.35 10.83 31.20
N GLU A 175 -10.26 10.96 31.96
CA GLU A 175 -8.91 11.06 31.38
C GLU A 175 -8.54 9.80 30.60
N ARG A 176 -8.79 8.60 31.15
CA ARG A 176 -8.57 7.32 30.45
C ARG A 176 -9.46 7.14 29.23
N THR A 177 -10.72 7.53 29.29
CA THR A 177 -11.62 7.51 28.13
C THR A 177 -11.10 8.40 27.00
N ARG A 178 -10.67 9.63 27.32
CA ARG A 178 -10.06 10.54 26.34
C ARG A 178 -8.76 10.01 25.75
N GLU A 179 -7.91 9.38 26.59
CA GLU A 179 -6.69 8.72 26.12
C GLU A 179 -7.03 7.59 25.14
N MET A 180 -7.96 6.73 25.50
CA MET A 180 -8.43 5.61 24.66
C MET A 180 -8.98 6.10 23.32
N GLU A 181 -9.87 7.11 23.32
CA GLU A 181 -10.44 7.69 22.11
C GLU A 181 -9.36 8.31 21.20
N LYS A 182 -8.37 8.99 21.80
CA LYS A 182 -7.25 9.57 21.06
C LYS A 182 -6.40 8.49 20.39
N LEU A 183 -6.08 7.41 21.12
CA LEU A 183 -5.31 6.29 20.61
C LEU A 183 -6.10 5.50 19.56
N GLU A 184 -7.39 5.25 19.78
CA GLU A 184 -8.26 4.55 18.80
C GLU A 184 -8.35 5.33 17.50
N ARG A 185 -8.50 6.65 17.55
CA ARG A 185 -8.53 7.51 16.38
C ARG A 185 -7.23 7.47 15.57
N ALA A 186 -6.10 7.37 16.26
CA ALA A 186 -4.79 7.39 15.59
C ALA A 186 -4.32 6.00 15.15
N LEU A 187 -4.62 4.94 15.91
CA LEU A 187 -4.03 3.60 15.75
C LEU A 187 -5.08 2.50 15.54
N GLY A 188 -6.37 2.82 15.60
CA GLY A 188 -7.45 1.84 15.49
C GLY A 188 -7.36 0.97 14.24
N GLY A 189 -7.01 1.55 13.10
CA GLY A 189 -6.88 0.83 11.84
C GLY A 189 -5.65 -0.08 11.74
N VAL A 190 -4.62 0.16 12.56
CA VAL A 190 -3.37 -0.65 12.53
C VAL A 190 -3.23 -1.59 13.73
N LYS A 191 -4.19 -1.60 14.67
CA LYS A 191 -4.12 -2.40 15.91
C LYS A 191 -3.95 -3.90 15.69
N ASN A 192 -4.41 -4.43 14.56
CA ASN A 192 -4.38 -5.86 14.21
C ASN A 192 -3.29 -6.19 13.16
N MET A 193 -2.43 -5.23 12.81
CA MET A 193 -1.43 -5.43 11.77
C MET A 193 -0.36 -6.46 12.15
N GLY A 194 0.04 -6.53 13.45
CA GLY A 194 0.97 -7.53 13.97
C GLY A 194 2.43 -7.30 13.63
N GLY A 195 2.76 -6.79 12.44
CA GLY A 195 4.10 -6.49 11.94
C GLY A 195 4.05 -5.35 10.94
N LEU A 196 5.16 -5.11 10.23
CA LEU A 196 5.22 -4.16 9.12
C LEU A 196 4.34 -4.65 7.95
N PRO A 197 3.76 -3.76 7.15
CA PRO A 197 3.03 -4.13 5.95
C PRO A 197 3.99 -4.50 4.81
N ASP A 198 3.51 -5.29 3.86
CA ASP A 198 4.27 -5.72 2.69
C ASP A 198 4.16 -4.74 1.52
N ALA A 199 3.14 -3.88 1.52
CA ALA A 199 2.97 -2.77 0.59
C ALA A 199 2.12 -1.66 1.21
N LEU A 200 2.28 -0.42 0.69
CA LEU A 200 1.43 0.71 0.99
C LEU A 200 0.58 1.06 -0.23
N PHE A 201 -0.71 1.34 0.01
CA PHE A 201 -1.58 2.02 -0.95
C PHE A 201 -1.91 3.42 -0.42
N VAL A 202 -1.52 4.44 -1.15
CA VAL A 202 -1.54 5.85 -0.69
C VAL A 202 -2.40 6.68 -1.62
N ILE A 203 -3.30 7.47 -1.04
CA ILE A 203 -4.05 8.50 -1.75
C ILE A 203 -3.51 9.86 -1.36
N ASP A 204 -3.11 10.66 -2.37
CA ASP A 204 -2.43 11.94 -2.23
C ASP A 204 -0.99 11.79 -1.71
N VAL A 205 -0.07 11.66 -2.66
CA VAL A 205 1.37 11.44 -2.41
C VAL A 205 2.04 12.62 -1.69
N ASP A 206 1.60 13.85 -1.97
CA ASP A 206 2.17 15.05 -1.32
C ASP A 206 1.73 15.16 0.14
N HIS A 207 0.46 14.88 0.41
CA HIS A 207 -0.08 14.93 1.76
C HIS A 207 0.57 13.86 2.65
N GLU A 208 0.79 12.67 2.11
CA GLU A 208 1.33 11.51 2.81
C GLU A 208 2.85 11.31 2.61
N ALA A 209 3.58 12.38 2.28
CA ALA A 209 5.01 12.33 1.99
C ALA A 209 5.85 11.71 3.11
N ILE A 210 5.41 11.81 4.38
CA ILE A 210 6.09 11.19 5.54
C ILE A 210 5.96 9.67 5.47
N ALA A 211 4.76 9.16 5.20
CA ALA A 211 4.49 7.74 5.08
C ALA A 211 5.33 7.10 3.96
N ILE A 212 5.38 7.77 2.81
CA ILE A 212 6.15 7.33 1.65
C ILE A 212 7.65 7.29 1.93
N LYS A 213 8.20 8.32 2.59
CA LYS A 213 9.61 8.34 3.00
C LYS A 213 9.94 7.20 3.96
N GLU A 214 9.08 6.93 4.93
CA GLU A 214 9.27 5.82 5.86
C GLU A 214 9.22 4.46 5.15
N ALA A 215 8.26 4.27 4.24
CA ALA A 215 8.16 3.05 3.43
C ALA A 215 9.42 2.84 2.58
N LYS A 216 9.88 3.88 1.90
CA LYS A 216 11.09 3.85 1.08
C LYS A 216 12.33 3.46 1.89
N ASN A 217 12.48 4.03 3.10
CA ASN A 217 13.60 3.71 3.99
C ASN A 217 13.62 2.23 4.43
N LEU A 218 12.47 1.59 4.47
CA LEU A 218 12.31 0.18 4.83
C LEU A 218 12.23 -0.75 3.63
N GLY A 219 12.29 -0.22 2.40
CA GLY A 219 12.16 -1.01 1.17
C GLY A 219 10.76 -1.58 0.94
N ILE A 220 9.73 -0.96 1.52
CA ILE A 220 8.33 -1.36 1.33
C ILE A 220 7.80 -0.69 0.06
N PRO A 221 7.28 -1.45 -0.92
CA PRO A 221 6.74 -0.92 -2.17
C PRO A 221 5.52 -0.04 -1.92
N VAL A 222 5.47 1.08 -2.64
CA VAL A 222 4.42 2.09 -2.53
C VAL A 222 3.61 2.15 -3.82
N ILE A 223 2.30 1.99 -3.70
CA ILE A 223 1.31 2.23 -4.75
C ILE A 223 0.67 3.57 -4.43
N GLY A 224 0.79 4.54 -5.32
CA GLY A 224 0.28 5.90 -5.06
C GLY A 224 -0.61 6.43 -6.17
N ILE A 225 -1.71 7.06 -5.76
CA ILE A 225 -2.47 7.94 -6.65
C ILE A 225 -1.76 9.28 -6.69
N VAL A 226 -1.31 9.67 -7.88
CA VAL A 226 -0.46 10.84 -8.09
C VAL A 226 -1.21 11.85 -8.97
N ASP A 227 -1.56 12.99 -8.40
CA ASP A 227 -2.16 14.10 -9.14
C ASP A 227 -1.05 14.99 -9.79
N THR A 228 -1.46 15.94 -10.58
CA THR A 228 -0.58 16.81 -11.39
C THR A 228 0.35 17.73 -10.58
N ASN A 229 0.06 17.97 -9.29
CA ASN A 229 0.88 18.75 -8.35
C ASN A 229 1.94 17.90 -7.65
N SER A 230 1.75 16.58 -7.59
CA SER A 230 2.53 15.68 -6.76
C SER A 230 3.82 15.19 -7.43
N ASN A 231 4.80 14.75 -6.61
CA ASN A 231 6.07 14.22 -7.10
C ASN A 231 6.02 12.67 -7.18
N PRO A 232 6.16 12.07 -8.37
CA PRO A 232 6.11 10.62 -8.55
C PRO A 232 7.36 9.85 -8.11
N ASP A 233 8.50 10.52 -7.83
CA ASP A 233 9.83 9.87 -7.69
C ASP A 233 9.93 8.79 -6.61
N ASN A 234 9.11 8.85 -5.58
CA ASN A 234 9.18 7.94 -4.43
C ASN A 234 8.08 6.87 -4.43
N VAL A 235 7.37 6.74 -5.55
CA VAL A 235 6.27 5.80 -5.72
C VAL A 235 6.69 4.73 -6.71
N ASP A 236 6.55 3.46 -6.34
CA ASP A 236 6.94 2.33 -7.18
C ASP A 236 5.88 2.03 -8.25
N TYR A 237 4.60 2.13 -7.88
CA TYR A 237 3.45 2.00 -8.78
C TYR A 237 2.71 3.32 -8.85
N VAL A 238 3.09 4.16 -9.81
CA VAL A 238 2.50 5.48 -10.03
C VAL A 238 1.19 5.33 -10.80
N ILE A 239 0.07 5.71 -10.19
CA ILE A 239 -1.24 5.75 -10.83
C ILE A 239 -1.61 7.23 -11.01
N PRO A 240 -1.47 7.79 -12.23
CA PRO A 240 -1.86 9.17 -12.47
C PRO A 240 -3.38 9.33 -12.31
N GLY A 241 -3.82 10.25 -11.48
CA GLY A 241 -5.25 10.42 -11.26
C GLY A 241 -5.60 11.47 -10.23
N ASN A 242 -6.85 11.88 -10.23
CA ASN A 242 -7.42 12.85 -9.30
C ASN A 242 -7.53 12.26 -7.89
N ASP A 243 -6.96 12.95 -6.92
CA ASP A 243 -6.99 12.57 -5.50
C ASP A 243 -8.02 13.37 -4.67
N ASP A 244 -8.69 14.38 -5.26
CA ASP A 244 -9.69 15.23 -4.61
C ASP A 244 -11.12 14.74 -4.80
N ALA A 245 -11.42 14.15 -5.95
CA ALA A 245 -12.76 13.73 -6.29
C ALA A 245 -13.17 12.47 -5.52
N ILE A 246 -14.18 12.59 -4.64
CA ILE A 246 -14.71 11.48 -3.83
C ILE A 246 -15.02 10.25 -4.69
N ARG A 247 -15.62 10.43 -5.89
CA ARG A 247 -15.96 9.32 -6.80
C ARG A 247 -14.72 8.62 -7.34
N ALA A 248 -13.67 9.37 -7.68
CA ALA A 248 -12.41 8.81 -8.17
C ALA A 248 -11.70 8.03 -7.06
N VAL A 249 -11.60 8.60 -5.86
CA VAL A 249 -11.04 7.94 -4.68
C VAL A 249 -11.81 6.65 -4.34
N THR A 250 -13.16 6.68 -4.40
CA THR A 250 -13.98 5.48 -4.17
C THR A 250 -13.67 4.39 -5.20
N LEU A 251 -13.53 4.76 -6.47
CA LEU A 251 -13.24 3.82 -7.55
C LEU A 251 -11.87 3.17 -7.34
N TYR A 252 -10.83 3.93 -7.05
CA TYR A 252 -9.49 3.37 -6.78
C TYR A 252 -9.47 2.46 -5.57
N ALA A 253 -10.05 2.93 -4.44
CA ALA A 253 -10.06 2.17 -3.21
C ALA A 253 -10.90 0.88 -3.30
N SER A 254 -12.05 0.93 -4.01
CA SER A 254 -12.88 -0.25 -4.24
C SER A 254 -12.17 -1.26 -5.14
N ALA A 255 -11.55 -0.83 -6.24
CA ALA A 255 -10.80 -1.71 -7.12
C ALA A 255 -9.63 -2.41 -6.40
N MET A 256 -8.91 -1.67 -5.53
CA MET A 256 -7.85 -2.25 -4.69
C MET A 256 -8.40 -3.28 -3.69
N ALA A 257 -9.53 -2.97 -3.05
CA ALA A 257 -10.18 -3.90 -2.12
C ALA A 257 -10.66 -5.18 -2.83
N ASP A 258 -11.24 -5.06 -4.03
CA ASP A 258 -11.70 -6.18 -4.84
C ASP A 258 -10.53 -7.07 -5.29
N ALA A 259 -9.41 -6.47 -5.71
CA ALA A 259 -8.20 -7.20 -6.05
C ALA A 259 -7.64 -8.00 -4.87
N ILE A 260 -7.67 -7.44 -3.66
CA ILE A 260 -7.25 -8.13 -2.44
C ILE A 260 -8.19 -9.29 -2.11
N LEU A 261 -9.50 -9.08 -2.19
CA LEU A 261 -10.49 -10.11 -1.89
C LEU A 261 -10.32 -11.32 -2.83
N ALA A 262 -10.18 -11.07 -4.13
CA ALA A 262 -9.94 -12.16 -5.08
C ALA A 262 -8.61 -12.89 -4.86
N GLY A 263 -7.54 -12.16 -4.51
CA GLY A 263 -6.28 -12.79 -4.12
C GLY A 263 -6.43 -13.71 -2.90
N LYS A 264 -7.23 -13.30 -1.90
CA LYS A 264 -7.54 -14.13 -0.73
C LYS A 264 -8.39 -15.34 -1.09
N GLU A 265 -9.41 -15.20 -1.92
CA GLU A 265 -10.24 -16.30 -2.41
C GLU A 265 -9.42 -17.33 -3.19
N TYR A 266 -8.51 -16.84 -4.04
CA TYR A 266 -7.58 -17.72 -4.75
C TYR A 266 -6.68 -18.50 -3.79
N ALA A 267 -6.09 -17.86 -2.78
CA ALA A 267 -5.27 -18.52 -1.77
C ALA A 267 -6.05 -19.58 -0.99
N GLN A 268 -7.32 -19.29 -0.66
CA GLN A 268 -8.18 -20.23 0.06
C GLN A 268 -8.58 -21.41 -0.81
N SER A 269 -8.87 -21.20 -2.08
CA SER A 269 -9.18 -22.27 -3.03
C SER A 269 -7.99 -23.22 -3.23
N GLN A 270 -6.78 -22.69 -3.30
CA GLN A 270 -5.54 -23.46 -3.40
C GLN A 270 -5.30 -24.32 -2.12
N ALA A 271 -5.47 -23.71 -0.94
CA ALA A 271 -5.31 -24.43 0.33
C ALA A 271 -6.33 -25.58 0.48
N ASN A 272 -7.58 -25.34 0.08
CA ASN A 272 -8.63 -26.37 0.09
C ASN A 272 -8.35 -27.50 -0.93
N ALA A 273 -7.78 -27.19 -2.08
CA ALA A 273 -7.39 -28.17 -3.08
C ALA A 273 -6.22 -29.04 -2.60
N GLN A 274 -5.24 -28.45 -1.92
CA GLN A 274 -4.12 -29.18 -1.31
C GLN A 274 -4.59 -30.09 -0.16
N ALA A 275 -5.43 -29.60 0.73
CA ALA A 275 -5.98 -30.41 1.83
C ALA A 275 -6.77 -31.62 1.29
N LYS A 276 -7.56 -31.46 0.22
CA LYS A 276 -8.27 -32.56 -0.42
C LYS A 276 -7.36 -33.57 -1.11
N ALA A 277 -6.22 -33.13 -1.61
CA ALA A 277 -5.22 -34.01 -2.24
C ALA A 277 -4.45 -34.83 -1.18
N GLU A 278 -4.25 -34.30 0.02
CA GLU A 278 -3.61 -34.96 1.14
C GLU A 278 -4.57 -35.96 1.85
N GLU A 279 -5.90 -35.70 1.82
CA GLU A 279 -6.93 -36.61 2.38
C GLU A 279 -7.32 -37.73 1.45
N ALA A 280 -6.89 -37.75 0.19
CA ALA A 280 -7.13 -38.87 -0.71
C ALA A 280 -6.27 -40.09 -0.24
N PRO A 281 -6.86 -41.14 0.34
CA PRO A 281 -6.08 -42.25 0.90
C PRO A 281 -5.39 -42.99 -0.23
N ALA A 282 -4.18 -43.47 0.04
CA ALA A 282 -3.49 -44.51 -0.70
C ALA A 282 -4.31 -45.82 -0.62
N SER A 283 -5.44 -45.87 -1.32
CA SER A 283 -6.25 -47.07 -1.50
C SER A 283 -6.17 -47.51 -2.96
N GLU A 284 -4.99 -48.01 -3.33
CA GLU A 284 -4.80 -48.96 -4.47
C GLU A 284 -3.33 -49.40 -4.45
N ALA A 285 -3.06 -50.40 -3.63
CA ALA A 285 -1.94 -51.32 -3.80
C ALA A 285 -2.36 -52.70 -3.29
#